data_f61c09615d38819fc4db00efb6372304
#
_entry.id   f61c09615d38819fc4db00efb6372304
#
_cell.length_a   1.000
_cell.length_b   1.000
_cell.length_c   1.000
_cell.angle_alpha   90.00
_cell.angle_beta   90.00
_cell.angle_gamma   90.00
#
_symmetry.space_group_name_H-M   'P 1'
#
loop_
_entity.id
_entity.type
_entity.pdbx_description
1 polymer ?
#
loop_
_entity_poly.entity_id
_entity_poly.type
_entity_poly.pdbx_seq_one_letter_code
_entity_poly.pdbx_strand_id
1 'polypeptide(L)'
;GITALTPLSGGASGLTFAGIRDGRPVVIKVAPPGVAPVGHRDVLRQARIIKALAPTDVPVPRVCWEDAGRPPYTPPLYVMSRVEGDCGEPLFDGWPAVPGLADRYRNACRTMAALHRIPPTELGLGGEPVIDPVAEVHRWSDTLGTVDPALAPGWPKVRDALLDCAPRAMPPAVVHGDFRLGNLLADGPRINAVIDWEIWSIGDPRIDVGWFLINCDPDTYRRVTPSDGAVPSTAELADLYLHELGCDAGDLDWFSALACFKSAATWSLIVKHNRRRSSPRAELESMTTTLPRLLDRAGALLARRR
;
A
#
# COMPACT_ATOMS: atom_id res chain seq x y z
N GLY A 1 16.10 -6.82 -27.36
CA GLY A 1 15.06 -5.77 -27.36
C GLY A 1 13.78 -6.26 -26.66
N ILE A 2 12.85 -5.36 -26.41
CA ILE A 2 11.51 -5.68 -25.89
C ILE A 2 10.52 -5.44 -27.05
N THR A 3 9.63 -6.37 -27.28
CA THR A 3 8.61 -6.35 -28.34
C THR A 3 7.20 -6.42 -27.73
N ALA A 4 6.16 -6.24 -28.54
CA ALA A 4 4.76 -6.33 -28.16
C ALA A 4 4.39 -5.47 -26.94
N LEU A 5 4.88 -4.24 -26.92
CA LEU A 5 4.61 -3.29 -25.84
C LEU A 5 3.14 -2.88 -25.83
N THR A 6 2.48 -3.09 -24.69
CA THR A 6 1.11 -2.66 -24.42
C THR A 6 1.05 -1.92 -23.09
N PRO A 7 0.42 -0.74 -23.01
CA PRO A 7 0.25 -0.04 -21.75
C PRO A 7 -0.64 -0.87 -20.82
N LEU A 8 -0.24 -0.92 -19.53
CA LEU A 8 -1.07 -1.46 -18.46
C LEU A 8 -1.75 -0.30 -17.74
N SER A 9 -3.05 -0.43 -17.51
CA SER A 9 -3.82 0.53 -16.73
C SER A 9 -3.49 0.36 -15.24
N GLY A 10 -3.20 1.45 -14.50
CA GLY A 10 -3.17 1.40 -13.06
C GLY A 10 -1.92 1.91 -12.34
N GLY A 11 -1.07 2.72 -12.93
CA GLY A 11 0.03 3.36 -12.20
C GLY A 11 -0.18 4.86 -12.04
N ALA A 12 -0.31 5.38 -10.81
CA ALA A 12 -0.41 6.82 -10.57
C ALA A 12 0.96 7.53 -10.60
N SER A 13 2.04 6.80 -10.29
CA SER A 13 3.39 7.33 -10.11
C SER A 13 4.33 7.16 -11.31
N GLY A 14 3.93 6.39 -12.33
CA GLY A 14 4.76 6.10 -13.50
C GLY A 14 3.99 5.42 -14.61
N LEU A 15 4.66 5.23 -15.74
CA LEU A 15 4.10 4.50 -16.87
C LEU A 15 4.45 3.01 -16.72
N THR A 16 3.47 2.15 -16.90
CA THR A 16 3.64 0.70 -16.80
C THR A 16 3.22 0.05 -18.13
N PHE A 17 4.07 -0.84 -18.63
CA PHE A 17 3.84 -1.56 -19.89
C PHE A 17 4.05 -3.06 -19.69
N ALA A 18 3.28 -3.88 -20.38
CA ALA A 18 3.61 -5.28 -20.64
C ALA A 18 4.42 -5.38 -21.93
N GLY A 19 5.23 -6.41 -22.04
CA GLY A 19 6.01 -6.69 -23.24
C GLY A 19 6.59 -8.10 -23.24
N ILE A 20 7.33 -8.43 -24.29
CA ILE A 20 8.07 -9.69 -24.44
C ILE A 20 9.56 -9.38 -24.56
N ARG A 21 10.39 -9.99 -23.73
CA ARG A 21 11.85 -9.94 -23.80
C ARG A 21 12.42 -11.36 -23.85
N ASP A 22 13.17 -11.64 -24.90
CA ASP A 22 13.80 -12.97 -25.11
C ASP A 22 12.77 -14.12 -24.99
N GLY A 23 11.59 -13.93 -25.61
CA GLY A 23 10.47 -14.89 -25.58
C GLY A 23 9.73 -15.00 -24.24
N ARG A 24 10.06 -14.18 -23.24
CA ARG A 24 9.43 -14.22 -21.90
C ARG A 24 8.59 -12.97 -21.65
N PRO A 25 7.40 -13.10 -21.04
CA PRO A 25 6.57 -11.96 -20.69
C PRO A 25 7.25 -11.14 -19.57
N VAL A 26 7.25 -9.81 -19.74
CA VAL A 26 7.84 -8.86 -18.80
C VAL A 26 6.91 -7.68 -18.55
N VAL A 27 7.15 -6.99 -17.44
CA VAL A 27 6.54 -5.70 -17.11
C VAL A 27 7.65 -4.66 -17.03
N ILE A 28 7.41 -3.50 -17.62
CA ILE A 28 8.33 -2.36 -17.64
C ILE A 28 7.70 -1.24 -16.83
N LYS A 29 8.39 -0.73 -15.81
CA LYS A 29 8.03 0.50 -15.11
C LYS A 29 8.98 1.62 -15.53
N VAL A 30 8.41 2.74 -15.97
CA VAL A 30 9.14 3.92 -16.46
C VAL A 30 8.76 5.12 -15.59
N ALA A 31 9.74 5.86 -15.11
CA ALA A 31 9.48 7.10 -14.37
C ALA A 31 8.73 8.11 -15.26
N PRO A 32 7.90 8.99 -14.70
CA PRO A 32 7.19 9.99 -15.48
C PRO A 32 8.20 10.88 -16.23
N PRO A 33 8.03 11.07 -17.55
CA PRO A 33 8.96 11.90 -18.33
C PRO A 33 8.88 13.37 -17.91
N GLY A 34 10.01 14.06 -17.94
CA GLY A 34 10.09 15.48 -17.63
C GLY A 34 9.97 15.83 -16.14
N VAL A 35 9.94 14.84 -15.25
CA VAL A 35 9.84 15.02 -13.79
C VAL A 35 11.04 14.37 -13.11
N ALA A 36 11.55 15.01 -12.03
CA ALA A 36 12.64 14.42 -11.26
C ALA A 36 12.20 13.07 -10.64
N PRO A 37 13.01 12.01 -10.77
CA PRO A 37 12.71 10.69 -10.21
C PRO A 37 13.04 10.64 -8.71
N VAL A 38 12.20 11.26 -7.90
CA VAL A 38 12.37 11.32 -6.44
C VAL A 38 11.14 10.77 -5.70
N GLY A 39 11.34 10.21 -4.52
CA GLY A 39 10.28 9.61 -3.70
C GLY A 39 9.55 8.50 -4.44
N HIS A 40 8.22 8.53 -4.48
CA HIS A 40 7.38 7.54 -5.15
C HIS A 40 7.58 7.45 -6.68
N ARG A 41 8.20 8.46 -7.30
CA ARG A 41 8.52 8.49 -8.74
C ARG A 41 9.89 7.89 -9.06
N ASP A 42 10.66 7.53 -8.06
CA ASP A 42 11.95 6.86 -8.23
C ASP A 42 11.72 5.36 -8.46
N VAL A 43 11.59 4.99 -9.73
CA VAL A 43 11.37 3.59 -10.11
C VAL A 43 12.59 2.70 -9.82
N LEU A 44 13.81 3.26 -9.79
CA LEU A 44 15.00 2.47 -9.44
C LEU A 44 15.05 2.16 -7.94
N ARG A 45 14.50 3.03 -7.11
CA ARG A 45 14.28 2.73 -5.69
C ARG A 45 13.31 1.56 -5.49
N GLN A 46 12.25 1.47 -6.33
CA GLN A 46 11.35 0.32 -6.36
C GLN A 46 12.09 -0.96 -6.80
N ALA A 47 12.88 -0.89 -7.86
CA ALA A 47 13.68 -2.04 -8.32
C ALA A 47 14.68 -2.52 -7.24
N ARG A 48 15.25 -1.61 -6.47
CA ARG A 48 16.20 -1.91 -5.40
C ARG A 48 15.57 -2.78 -4.31
N ILE A 49 14.39 -2.42 -3.80
CA ILE A 49 13.71 -3.24 -2.78
C ILE A 49 13.29 -4.62 -3.34
N ILE A 50 12.78 -4.67 -4.56
CA ILE A 50 12.40 -5.93 -5.20
C ILE A 50 13.63 -6.85 -5.33
N LYS A 51 14.80 -6.32 -5.72
CA LYS A 51 16.05 -7.10 -5.78
C LYS A 51 16.51 -7.57 -4.41
N ALA A 52 16.38 -6.73 -3.40
CA ALA A 52 16.76 -7.08 -2.04
C ALA A 52 15.89 -8.22 -1.47
N LEU A 53 14.60 -8.24 -1.80
CA LEU A 53 13.65 -9.28 -1.37
C LEU A 53 13.72 -10.57 -2.20
N ALA A 54 14.28 -10.53 -3.41
CA ALA A 54 14.29 -11.69 -4.32
C ALA A 54 14.92 -12.99 -3.74
N PRO A 55 15.93 -12.96 -2.85
CA PRO A 55 16.48 -14.16 -2.21
C PRO A 55 15.72 -14.62 -0.97
N THR A 56 14.62 -13.99 -0.60
CA THR A 56 13.84 -14.26 0.62
C THR A 56 12.56 -15.06 0.29
N ASP A 57 11.82 -15.44 1.34
CA ASP A 57 10.52 -16.11 1.21
C ASP A 57 9.37 -15.13 0.83
N VAL A 58 9.64 -13.83 0.76
CA VAL A 58 8.67 -12.85 0.31
C VAL A 58 8.54 -12.90 -1.21
N PRO A 59 7.38 -13.28 -1.76
CA PRO A 59 7.24 -13.41 -3.20
C PRO A 59 7.26 -12.03 -3.87
N VAL A 60 8.20 -11.83 -4.79
CA VAL A 60 8.32 -10.60 -5.59
C VAL A 60 8.65 -10.93 -7.05
N PRO A 61 8.30 -10.06 -8.02
CA PRO A 61 8.77 -10.22 -9.40
C PRO A 61 10.30 -10.17 -9.46
N ARG A 62 10.90 -10.89 -10.41
CA ARG A 62 12.35 -10.81 -10.62
C ARG A 62 12.70 -9.61 -11.49
N VAL A 63 13.50 -8.68 -11.00
CA VAL A 63 14.09 -7.60 -11.81
C VAL A 63 15.08 -8.20 -12.80
N CYS A 64 14.87 -7.91 -14.10
CA CYS A 64 15.65 -8.47 -15.20
C CYS A 64 16.61 -7.44 -15.80
N TRP A 65 16.31 -6.15 -15.69
CA TRP A 65 17.11 -5.08 -16.26
C TRP A 65 16.71 -3.73 -15.66
N GLU A 66 17.66 -2.80 -15.63
CA GLU A 66 17.50 -1.43 -15.16
C GLU A 66 18.23 -0.47 -16.09
N ASP A 67 17.70 0.73 -16.25
CA ASP A 67 18.36 1.83 -16.92
C ASP A 67 18.11 3.13 -16.12
N ALA A 68 19.20 3.79 -15.75
CA ALA A 68 19.13 5.07 -15.04
C ALA A 68 18.68 6.21 -15.95
N GLY A 69 18.70 6.01 -17.24
CA GLY A 69 18.38 7.05 -18.20
C GLY A 69 19.30 8.26 -18.09
N ARG A 70 18.77 9.39 -18.49
CA ARG A 70 19.40 10.73 -18.36
C ARG A 70 18.31 11.76 -18.05
N PRO A 71 17.74 11.78 -16.84
CA PRO A 71 16.70 12.74 -16.49
C PRO A 71 17.17 14.18 -16.70
N PRO A 72 16.32 15.10 -17.19
CA PRO A 72 14.90 14.89 -17.52
C PRO A 72 14.65 14.36 -18.96
N TYR A 73 15.68 14.13 -19.76
CA TYR A 73 15.54 13.80 -21.19
C TYR A 73 15.12 12.35 -21.43
N THR A 74 15.73 11.42 -20.71
CA THR A 74 15.40 9.99 -20.80
C THR A 74 15.04 9.51 -19.39
N PRO A 75 13.79 9.11 -19.15
CA PRO A 75 13.37 8.68 -17.81
C PRO A 75 14.04 7.35 -17.41
N PRO A 76 14.35 7.19 -16.13
CA PRO A 76 14.76 5.89 -15.59
C PRO A 76 13.65 4.85 -15.75
N LEU A 77 14.06 3.59 -15.88
CA LEU A 77 13.13 2.48 -15.97
C LEU A 77 13.73 1.19 -15.41
N TYR A 78 12.87 0.24 -15.09
CA TYR A 78 13.28 -1.14 -14.86
C TYR A 78 12.31 -2.12 -15.51
N VAL A 79 12.83 -3.32 -15.77
CA VAL A 79 12.11 -4.45 -16.36
C VAL A 79 12.08 -5.58 -15.36
N MET A 80 10.91 -6.14 -15.12
CA MET A 80 10.73 -7.29 -14.23
C MET A 80 9.96 -8.41 -14.94
N SER A 81 10.06 -9.63 -14.43
CA SER A 81 9.25 -10.73 -14.89
C SER A 81 7.76 -10.41 -14.69
N ARG A 82 6.94 -10.76 -15.67
CA ARG A 82 5.49 -10.78 -15.46
C ARG A 82 5.14 -11.99 -14.60
N VAL A 83 4.43 -11.74 -13.50
CA VAL A 83 3.91 -12.77 -12.61
C VAL A 83 2.43 -12.94 -12.89
N GLU A 84 1.97 -14.18 -12.98
CA GLU A 84 0.56 -14.51 -13.18
C GLU A 84 -0.22 -14.39 -11.87
N GLY A 85 -1.49 -14.01 -11.99
CA GLY A 85 -2.41 -13.82 -10.89
C GLY A 85 -3.33 -12.64 -11.11
N ASP A 86 -4.32 -12.51 -10.26
CA ASP A 86 -5.21 -11.36 -10.16
C ASP A 86 -4.91 -10.55 -8.90
N CYS A 87 -5.23 -9.26 -8.93
CA CYS A 87 -5.17 -8.35 -7.79
C CYS A 87 -6.61 -8.10 -7.30
N GLY A 88 -7.21 -9.12 -6.67
CA GLY A 88 -8.58 -9.02 -6.16
C GLY A 88 -8.68 -8.10 -4.96
N GLU A 89 -9.19 -6.89 -5.15
CA GLU A 89 -9.41 -5.92 -4.07
C GLU A 89 -10.86 -5.47 -4.08
N PRO A 90 -11.67 -5.92 -3.12
CA PRO A 90 -13.07 -5.50 -3.02
C PRO A 90 -13.19 -4.07 -2.47
N LEU A 91 -12.57 -3.10 -3.16
CA LEU A 91 -12.59 -1.69 -2.76
C LEU A 91 -13.94 -1.02 -3.06
N PHE A 92 -14.64 -1.46 -4.11
CA PHE A 92 -15.93 -0.93 -4.54
C PHE A 92 -17.00 -2.01 -4.55
N ASP A 93 -18.27 -1.61 -4.42
CA ASP A 93 -19.42 -2.50 -4.54
C ASP A 93 -19.43 -3.24 -5.88
N GLY A 94 -19.90 -4.47 -5.88
CA GLY A 94 -20.02 -5.28 -7.11
C GLY A 94 -18.77 -6.05 -7.50
N TRP A 95 -17.73 -6.10 -6.65
CA TRP A 95 -16.60 -7.00 -6.89
C TRP A 95 -17.08 -8.48 -6.92
N PRO A 96 -16.71 -9.26 -7.95
CA PRO A 96 -17.11 -10.64 -8.02
C PRO A 96 -16.52 -11.46 -6.87
N ALA A 97 -17.23 -12.48 -6.42
CA ALA A 97 -16.73 -13.42 -5.43
C ALA A 97 -15.43 -14.08 -5.94
N VAL A 98 -14.40 -14.07 -5.10
CA VAL A 98 -13.11 -14.70 -5.41
C VAL A 98 -13.04 -16.01 -4.63
N PRO A 99 -12.97 -17.18 -5.30
CA PRO A 99 -12.82 -18.45 -4.63
C PRO A 99 -11.59 -18.46 -3.69
N GLY A 100 -11.75 -18.91 -2.45
CA GLY A 100 -10.67 -18.93 -1.47
C GLY A 100 -10.25 -17.55 -0.94
N LEU A 101 -11.12 -16.54 -1.03
CA LEU A 101 -10.82 -15.17 -0.58
C LEU A 101 -10.37 -15.11 0.89
N ALA A 102 -11.02 -15.85 1.79
CA ALA A 102 -10.62 -15.90 3.19
C ALA A 102 -9.17 -16.37 3.38
N ASP A 103 -8.80 -17.44 2.68
CA ASP A 103 -7.43 -17.96 2.75
C ASP A 103 -6.43 -17.05 2.04
N ARG A 104 -6.87 -16.29 1.02
CA ARG A 104 -6.05 -15.23 0.40
C ARG A 104 -5.71 -14.15 1.43
N TYR A 105 -6.66 -13.69 2.24
CA TYR A 105 -6.41 -12.75 3.34
C TYR A 105 -5.45 -13.32 4.38
N ARG A 106 -5.64 -14.58 4.80
CA ARG A 106 -4.73 -15.25 5.74
C ARG A 106 -3.31 -15.38 5.17
N ASN A 107 -3.18 -15.75 3.90
CA ASN A 107 -1.88 -15.85 3.24
C ASN A 107 -1.22 -14.48 3.01
N ALA A 108 -2.01 -13.43 2.77
CA ALA A 108 -1.51 -12.06 2.77
C ALA A 108 -0.92 -11.67 4.14
N CYS A 109 -1.60 -11.99 5.25
CA CYS A 109 -1.07 -11.81 6.61
C CYS A 109 0.26 -12.52 6.83
N ARG A 110 0.37 -13.79 6.41
CA ARG A 110 1.62 -14.57 6.52
C ARG A 110 2.75 -13.95 5.70
N THR A 111 2.43 -13.51 4.49
CA THR A 111 3.39 -12.82 3.62
C THR A 111 3.88 -11.51 4.23
N MET A 112 2.97 -10.73 4.82
CA MET A 112 3.30 -9.49 5.52
C MET A 112 4.19 -9.75 6.75
N ALA A 113 3.86 -10.75 7.56
CA ALA A 113 4.67 -11.15 8.71
C ALA A 113 6.07 -11.64 8.27
N ALA A 114 6.15 -12.41 7.18
CA ALA A 114 7.43 -12.84 6.60
C ALA A 114 8.29 -11.64 6.18
N LEU A 115 7.70 -10.62 5.54
CA LEU A 115 8.38 -9.37 5.20
C LEU A 115 8.91 -8.66 6.45
N HIS A 116 8.09 -8.53 7.49
CA HIS A 116 8.44 -7.76 8.69
C HIS A 116 9.43 -8.47 9.62
N ARG A 117 9.61 -9.78 9.47
CA ARG A 117 10.64 -10.54 10.22
C ARG A 117 12.06 -10.32 9.70
N ILE A 118 12.23 -9.80 8.49
CA ILE A 118 13.54 -9.61 7.88
C ILE A 118 14.14 -8.28 8.35
N PRO A 119 15.26 -8.29 9.10
CA PRO A 119 15.94 -7.07 9.46
C PRO A 119 16.39 -6.29 8.22
N PRO A 120 16.17 -4.97 8.15
CA PRO A 120 16.60 -4.17 7.00
C PRO A 120 18.10 -4.28 6.68
N THR A 121 18.92 -4.54 7.68
CA THR A 121 20.37 -4.74 7.51
C THR A 121 20.72 -5.99 6.71
N GLU A 122 19.94 -7.07 6.83
CA GLU A 122 20.11 -8.29 6.03
C GLU A 122 19.78 -8.08 4.55
N LEU A 123 18.95 -7.10 4.26
CA LEU A 123 18.59 -6.68 2.91
C LEU A 123 19.52 -5.61 2.31
N GLY A 124 20.59 -5.23 3.04
CA GLY A 124 21.46 -4.13 2.63
C GLY A 124 20.79 -2.76 2.69
N LEU A 125 19.71 -2.61 3.49
CA LEU A 125 18.90 -1.40 3.61
C LEU A 125 19.11 -0.68 4.96
N GLY A 126 20.09 -1.08 5.76
CA GLY A 126 20.37 -0.47 7.07
C GLY A 126 20.77 1.00 7.04
N GLY A 127 21.11 1.56 5.87
CA GLY A 127 21.39 2.98 5.67
C GLY A 127 20.18 3.82 5.26
N GLU A 128 18.99 3.23 5.07
CA GLU A 128 17.78 3.98 4.78
C GLU A 128 17.29 4.73 6.04
N PRO A 129 16.70 5.93 5.87
CA PRO A 129 16.12 6.65 7.00
C PRO A 129 14.95 5.85 7.59
N VAL A 130 14.93 5.78 8.92
CA VAL A 130 13.84 5.14 9.66
C VAL A 130 12.74 6.16 9.88
N ILE A 131 11.52 5.81 9.47
CA ILE A 131 10.33 6.64 9.65
C ILE A 131 9.57 6.13 10.87
N ASP A 132 9.47 6.96 11.89
CA ASP A 132 8.70 6.63 13.08
C ASP A 132 7.20 6.92 12.92
N PRO A 133 6.33 6.39 13.81
CA PRO A 133 4.89 6.60 13.74
C PRO A 133 4.46 8.07 13.76
N VAL A 134 5.16 8.93 14.51
CA VAL A 134 4.87 10.38 14.60
C VAL A 134 5.18 11.07 13.28
N ALA A 135 6.29 10.70 12.63
CA ALA A 135 6.64 11.21 11.31
C ALA A 135 5.56 10.88 10.26
N GLU A 136 4.95 9.68 10.34
CA GLU A 136 3.81 9.33 9.47
C GLU A 136 2.58 10.20 9.75
N VAL A 137 2.27 10.52 11.01
CA VAL A 137 1.18 11.46 11.33
C VAL A 137 1.44 12.83 10.68
N HIS A 138 2.66 13.36 10.81
CA HIS A 138 3.02 14.64 10.19
C HIS A 138 2.92 14.61 8.67
N ARG A 139 3.45 13.56 8.03
CA ARG A 139 3.38 13.39 6.58
C ARG A 139 1.96 13.48 6.03
N TRP A 140 1.01 12.78 6.68
CA TRP A 140 -0.39 12.80 6.23
C TRP A 140 -1.12 14.08 6.62
N SER A 141 -0.73 14.72 7.71
CA SER A 141 -1.20 16.06 8.09
C SER A 141 -0.82 17.11 7.04
N ASP A 142 0.43 17.09 6.57
CA ASP A 142 0.90 17.97 5.50
C ASP A 142 0.07 17.77 4.23
N THR A 143 -0.23 16.52 3.90
CA THR A 143 -1.10 16.19 2.75
C THR A 143 -2.50 16.79 2.91
N LEU A 144 -3.13 16.59 4.09
CA LEU A 144 -4.45 17.15 4.41
C LEU A 144 -4.47 18.68 4.41
N GLY A 145 -3.37 19.32 4.82
CA GLY A 145 -3.20 20.76 4.75
C GLY A 145 -3.23 21.34 3.32
N THR A 146 -3.05 20.50 2.30
CA THR A 146 -3.06 20.92 0.88
C THR A 146 -4.41 20.74 0.18
N VAL A 147 -5.37 20.08 0.79
CA VAL A 147 -6.68 19.78 0.20
C VAL A 147 -7.77 20.72 0.72
N ASP A 148 -8.93 20.72 0.05
CA ASP A 148 -10.10 21.45 0.51
C ASP A 148 -10.51 20.97 1.91
N PRO A 149 -10.58 21.86 2.94
CA PRO A 149 -10.99 21.49 4.29
C PRO A 149 -12.36 20.79 4.38
N ALA A 150 -13.24 21.05 3.43
CA ALA A 150 -14.56 20.42 3.36
C ALA A 150 -14.48 18.91 3.04
N LEU A 151 -13.39 18.42 2.46
CA LEU A 151 -13.18 17.00 2.18
C LEU A 151 -12.89 16.19 3.44
N ALA A 152 -12.20 16.80 4.42
CA ALA A 152 -11.77 16.10 5.63
C ALA A 152 -12.02 16.97 6.88
N PRO A 153 -13.29 17.32 7.20
CA PRO A 153 -13.60 18.20 8.32
C PRO A 153 -13.13 17.55 9.63
N GLY A 154 -12.50 18.36 10.49
CA GLY A 154 -12.07 17.90 11.82
C GLY A 154 -10.76 17.08 11.84
N TRP A 155 -10.06 16.92 10.72
CA TRP A 155 -8.79 16.20 10.68
C TRP A 155 -7.73 16.69 11.67
N PRO A 156 -7.60 18.01 12.03
CA PRO A 156 -6.62 18.44 13.02
C PRO A 156 -6.87 17.82 14.41
N LYS A 157 -8.13 17.62 14.80
CA LYS A 157 -8.47 16.97 16.06
C LYS A 157 -8.00 15.50 16.09
N VAL A 158 -8.13 14.80 14.98
CA VAL A 158 -7.67 13.40 14.85
C VAL A 158 -6.13 13.35 14.88
N ARG A 159 -5.46 14.27 14.18
CA ARG A 159 -4.01 14.43 14.24
C ARG A 159 -3.53 14.60 15.69
N ASP A 160 -4.11 15.55 16.42
CA ASP A 160 -3.71 15.85 17.78
C ASP A 160 -3.91 14.63 18.68
N ALA A 161 -5.03 13.93 18.56
CA ALA A 161 -5.29 12.70 19.30
C ALA A 161 -4.29 11.57 18.97
N LEU A 162 -3.87 11.45 17.71
CA LEU A 162 -2.82 10.49 17.30
C LEU A 162 -1.47 10.86 17.93
N LEU A 163 -1.11 12.14 17.94
CA LEU A 163 0.16 12.62 18.53
C LEU A 163 0.18 12.45 20.05
N ASP A 164 -0.94 12.75 20.73
CA ASP A 164 -1.07 12.68 22.18
C ASP A 164 -0.86 11.27 22.75
N CYS A 165 -1.19 10.24 21.99
CA CYS A 165 -1.11 8.85 22.42
C CYS A 165 -0.26 7.97 21.48
N ALA A 166 0.73 8.57 20.80
CA ALA A 166 1.62 7.85 19.90
C ALA A 166 2.35 6.71 20.65
N PRO A 167 2.31 5.48 20.13
CA PRO A 167 2.96 4.35 20.78
C PRO A 167 4.48 4.41 20.59
N ARG A 168 5.19 3.72 21.48
CA ARG A 168 6.61 3.46 21.25
C ARG A 168 6.79 2.66 19.98
N ALA A 169 7.74 3.08 19.12
CA ALA A 169 8.06 2.37 17.91
C ALA A 169 8.62 0.96 18.20
N MET A 170 8.25 0.01 17.36
CA MET A 170 8.88 -1.31 17.30
C MET A 170 10.25 -1.24 16.60
N PRO A 171 11.09 -2.31 16.69
CA PRO A 171 12.25 -2.44 15.82
C PRO A 171 11.86 -2.23 14.36
N PRO A 172 12.63 -1.43 13.60
CA PRO A 172 12.27 -1.08 12.25
C PRO A 172 12.32 -2.29 11.31
N ALA A 173 11.33 -2.39 10.45
CA ALA A 173 11.22 -3.38 9.38
C ALA A 173 11.04 -2.67 8.02
N VAL A 174 11.04 -3.44 6.94
CA VAL A 174 10.59 -2.94 5.64
C VAL A 174 9.07 -2.78 5.69
N VAL A 175 8.61 -1.57 5.49
CA VAL A 175 7.19 -1.21 5.36
C VAL A 175 6.89 -1.04 3.87
N HIS A 176 5.91 -1.77 3.36
CA HIS A 176 5.44 -1.62 1.98
C HIS A 176 4.75 -0.26 1.77
N GLY A 177 4.00 0.16 2.77
CA GLY A 177 3.27 1.42 2.79
C GLY A 177 1.89 1.37 2.14
N ASP A 178 1.61 0.42 1.26
CA ASP A 178 0.29 0.17 0.66
C ASP A 178 0.00 -1.35 0.58
N PHE A 179 0.26 -2.07 1.67
CA PHE A 179 0.06 -3.52 1.72
C PHE A 179 -1.43 -3.86 1.82
N ARG A 180 -2.01 -4.31 0.72
CA ARG A 180 -3.44 -4.68 0.58
C ARG A 180 -3.61 -5.66 -0.58
N LEU A 181 -4.74 -6.35 -0.66
CA LEU A 181 -4.95 -7.37 -1.72
C LEU A 181 -4.80 -6.83 -3.14
N GLY A 182 -5.14 -5.56 -3.38
CA GLY A 182 -4.96 -4.91 -4.67
C GLY A 182 -3.50 -4.78 -5.13
N ASN A 183 -2.54 -5.00 -4.24
CA ASN A 183 -1.10 -5.00 -4.52
C ASN A 183 -0.47 -6.40 -4.34
N LEU A 184 -1.29 -7.44 -4.31
CA LEU A 184 -0.87 -8.83 -4.23
C LEU A 184 -1.39 -9.60 -5.45
N LEU A 185 -0.49 -10.02 -6.33
CA LEU A 185 -0.86 -10.96 -7.39
C LEU A 185 -1.08 -12.34 -6.78
N ALA A 186 -2.27 -12.88 -6.97
CA ALA A 186 -2.66 -14.15 -6.38
C ALA A 186 -3.36 -15.08 -7.39
N ASP A 187 -3.18 -16.38 -7.19
CA ASP A 187 -3.94 -17.44 -7.84
C ASP A 187 -4.71 -18.22 -6.78
N GLY A 188 -6.04 -18.06 -6.77
CA GLY A 188 -6.85 -18.52 -5.66
C GLY A 188 -6.35 -17.95 -4.32
N PRO A 189 -6.04 -18.79 -3.32
CA PRO A 189 -5.50 -18.35 -2.03
C PRO A 189 -4.00 -18.02 -2.05
N ARG A 190 -3.26 -18.48 -3.06
CA ARG A 190 -1.79 -18.38 -3.12
C ARG A 190 -1.35 -16.99 -3.55
N ILE A 191 -0.51 -16.34 -2.76
CA ILE A 191 0.17 -15.09 -3.14
C ILE A 191 1.38 -15.42 -4.00
N ASN A 192 1.39 -14.94 -5.24
CA ASN A 192 2.46 -15.15 -6.21
C ASN A 192 3.47 -14.00 -6.24
N ALA A 193 3.03 -12.77 -5.95
CA ALA A 193 3.93 -11.62 -5.80
C ALA A 193 3.30 -10.47 -5.04
N VAL A 194 4.13 -9.77 -4.26
CA VAL A 194 3.87 -8.43 -3.74
C VAL A 194 4.40 -7.43 -4.76
N ILE A 195 3.55 -6.50 -5.19
CA ILE A 195 3.85 -5.52 -6.23
C ILE A 195 3.58 -4.10 -5.73
N ASP A 196 3.94 -3.11 -6.51
CA ASP A 196 3.70 -1.67 -6.26
C ASP A 196 4.43 -1.08 -5.05
N TRP A 197 5.73 -1.26 -5.04
CA TRP A 197 6.68 -0.80 -4.02
C TRP A 197 7.01 0.69 -4.10
N GLU A 198 6.11 1.54 -4.55
CA GLU A 198 6.41 2.96 -4.83
C GLU A 198 6.60 3.81 -3.56
N ILE A 199 5.97 3.41 -2.45
CA ILE A 199 6.02 4.16 -1.18
C ILE A 199 6.66 3.36 -0.04
N TRP A 200 7.43 2.33 -0.35
CA TRP A 200 8.12 1.56 0.67
C TRP A 200 9.05 2.44 1.52
N SER A 201 9.26 2.04 2.76
CA SER A 201 10.15 2.72 3.70
C SER A 201 10.71 1.73 4.72
N ILE A 202 11.65 2.18 5.53
CA ILE A 202 12.03 1.50 6.77
C ILE A 202 11.30 2.20 7.92
N GLY A 203 10.59 1.43 8.72
CA GLY A 203 9.79 2.02 9.81
C GLY A 203 9.10 0.97 10.67
N ASP A 204 8.10 1.42 11.42
CA ASP A 204 7.32 0.53 12.28
C ASP A 204 6.44 -0.41 11.45
N PRO A 205 6.60 -1.74 11.56
CA PRO A 205 5.85 -2.71 10.76
C PRO A 205 4.34 -2.60 10.94
N ARG A 206 3.86 -2.10 12.09
CA ARG A 206 2.44 -1.93 12.37
C ARG A 206 1.74 -0.91 11.45
N ILE A 207 2.51 -0.08 10.74
CA ILE A 207 1.98 0.82 9.69
C ILE A 207 1.29 0.01 8.58
N ASP A 208 1.92 -1.07 8.12
CA ASP A 208 1.30 -1.96 7.12
C ASP A 208 0.15 -2.77 7.72
N VAL A 209 0.27 -3.20 8.98
CA VAL A 209 -0.79 -3.95 9.66
C VAL A 209 -2.06 -3.12 9.76
N GLY A 210 -1.97 -1.90 10.27
CA GLY A 210 -3.14 -1.01 10.37
C GLY A 210 -3.76 -0.73 9.00
N TRP A 211 -2.92 -0.51 7.97
CA TRP A 211 -3.38 -0.31 6.60
C TRP A 211 -4.09 -1.55 6.05
N PHE A 212 -3.52 -2.72 6.23
CA PHE A 212 -4.11 -3.99 5.82
C PHE A 212 -5.46 -4.23 6.52
N LEU A 213 -5.52 -4.08 7.85
CA LEU A 213 -6.73 -4.32 8.63
C LEU A 213 -7.89 -3.43 8.20
N ILE A 214 -7.68 -2.12 7.98
CA ILE A 214 -8.76 -1.24 7.51
C ILE A 214 -9.21 -1.56 6.09
N ASN A 215 -8.34 -2.11 5.25
CA ASN A 215 -8.67 -2.55 3.91
C ASN A 215 -9.37 -3.92 3.88
N CYS A 216 -9.21 -4.74 4.90
CA CYS A 216 -9.94 -6.00 5.07
C CYS A 216 -11.32 -5.81 5.71
N ASP A 217 -11.55 -4.71 6.41
CA ASP A 217 -12.79 -4.43 7.11
C ASP A 217 -13.84 -3.82 6.16
N PRO A 218 -14.93 -4.54 5.85
CA PRO A 218 -15.99 -4.03 4.97
C PRO A 218 -16.64 -2.74 5.52
N ASP A 219 -16.65 -2.53 6.84
CA ASP A 219 -17.26 -1.35 7.45
C ASP A 219 -16.43 -0.07 7.20
N THR A 220 -15.12 -0.18 6.97
CA THR A 220 -14.25 0.98 6.74
C THR A 220 -14.74 1.83 5.56
N TYR A 221 -15.06 1.18 4.43
CA TYR A 221 -15.53 1.85 3.22
C TYR A 221 -16.98 1.53 2.87
N ARG A 222 -17.73 0.88 3.78
CA ARG A 222 -19.09 0.34 3.56
C ARG A 222 -19.17 -0.53 2.29
N ARG A 223 -18.24 -1.43 2.15
CA ARG A 223 -18.25 -2.38 1.04
C ARG A 223 -19.29 -3.48 1.26
N VAL A 224 -19.90 -3.92 0.15
CA VAL A 224 -20.68 -5.15 0.17
C VAL A 224 -19.70 -6.32 0.18
N THR A 225 -19.76 -7.14 1.21
CA THR A 225 -18.96 -8.37 1.28
C THR A 225 -19.43 -9.32 0.19
N PRO A 226 -18.53 -10.02 -0.53
CA PRO A 226 -18.93 -11.09 -1.43
C PRO A 226 -19.82 -12.11 -0.73
N SER A 227 -20.80 -12.64 -1.43
CA SER A 227 -21.90 -13.46 -0.87
C SER A 227 -21.48 -14.79 -0.24
N ASP A 228 -20.28 -15.26 -0.47
CA ASP A 228 -19.71 -16.46 0.17
C ASP A 228 -19.21 -16.20 1.60
N GLY A 229 -19.37 -14.98 2.10
CA GLY A 229 -19.33 -14.63 3.52
C GLY A 229 -17.98 -14.75 4.22
N ALA A 230 -16.95 -15.10 3.50
CA ALA A 230 -15.74 -15.63 4.11
C ALA A 230 -14.58 -14.63 4.18
N VAL A 231 -14.85 -13.34 4.47
CA VAL A 231 -13.77 -12.42 4.86
C VAL A 231 -13.47 -12.63 6.34
N PRO A 232 -12.24 -13.00 6.74
CA PRO A 232 -11.85 -13.12 8.14
C PRO A 232 -12.06 -11.80 8.86
N SER A 233 -12.41 -11.86 10.15
CA SER A 233 -12.50 -10.65 10.96
C SER A 233 -11.14 -9.96 11.10
N THR A 234 -11.14 -8.65 11.33
CA THR A 234 -9.89 -7.91 11.59
C THR A 234 -9.17 -8.43 12.85
N ALA A 235 -9.89 -8.93 13.84
CA ALA A 235 -9.31 -9.56 15.03
C ALA A 235 -8.59 -10.87 14.66
N GLU A 236 -9.25 -11.76 13.89
CA GLU A 236 -8.62 -13.01 13.41
C GLU A 236 -7.33 -12.72 12.61
N LEU A 237 -7.36 -11.72 11.73
CA LEU A 237 -6.19 -11.34 10.92
C LEU A 237 -5.07 -10.74 11.78
N ALA A 238 -5.42 -9.93 12.77
CA ALA A 238 -4.46 -9.37 13.72
C ALA A 238 -3.79 -10.47 14.55
N ASP A 239 -4.58 -11.39 15.11
CA ASP A 239 -4.06 -12.53 15.89
C ASP A 239 -3.16 -13.42 15.04
N LEU A 240 -3.55 -13.70 13.80
CA LEU A 240 -2.73 -14.46 12.85
C LEU A 240 -1.40 -13.75 12.57
N TYR A 241 -1.44 -12.45 12.33
CA TYR A 241 -0.22 -11.67 12.09
C TYR A 241 0.72 -11.73 13.30
N LEU A 242 0.22 -11.52 14.52
CA LEU A 242 1.01 -11.55 15.74
C LEU A 242 1.61 -12.94 15.98
N HIS A 243 0.84 -14.01 15.75
CA HIS A 243 1.31 -15.38 15.83
C HIS A 243 2.47 -15.63 14.84
N GLU A 244 2.29 -15.23 13.58
CA GLU A 244 3.31 -15.40 12.52
C GLU A 244 4.54 -14.51 12.74
N LEU A 245 4.35 -13.31 13.29
CA LEU A 245 5.47 -12.41 13.64
C LEU A 245 6.30 -12.97 14.81
N GLY A 246 5.67 -13.71 15.71
CA GLY A 246 6.30 -14.34 16.88
C GLY A 246 6.52 -13.39 18.05
N CYS A 247 5.86 -12.23 18.06
CA CYS A 247 5.91 -11.29 19.18
C CYS A 247 4.60 -10.50 19.30
N ASP A 248 4.34 -9.96 20.49
CA ASP A 248 3.25 -9.01 20.70
C ASP A 248 3.63 -7.66 20.09
N ALA A 249 2.80 -7.16 19.18
CA ALA A 249 3.02 -5.88 18.56
C ALA A 249 2.27 -4.72 19.26
N GLY A 250 1.28 -5.01 20.12
CA GLY A 250 0.49 -4.00 20.82
C GLY A 250 -0.09 -2.88 19.94
N ASP A 251 -0.92 -2.03 20.49
CA ASP A 251 -1.34 -0.75 19.90
C ASP A 251 -1.95 -0.79 18.48
N LEU A 252 -2.42 -1.94 17.97
CA LEU A 252 -2.94 -2.07 16.60
C LEU A 252 -4.15 -1.16 16.32
N ASP A 253 -4.94 -0.81 17.34
CA ASP A 253 -6.02 0.18 17.21
C ASP A 253 -5.47 1.57 16.85
N TRP A 254 -4.31 1.96 17.39
CA TRP A 254 -3.67 3.22 17.01
C TRP A 254 -3.21 3.21 15.56
N PHE A 255 -2.59 2.11 15.11
CA PHE A 255 -2.15 1.99 13.72
C PHE A 255 -3.32 1.89 12.74
N SER A 256 -4.43 1.29 13.15
CA SER A 256 -5.68 1.31 12.38
C SER A 256 -6.29 2.72 12.31
N ALA A 257 -6.19 3.51 13.38
CA ALA A 257 -6.60 4.91 13.39
C ALA A 257 -5.69 5.77 12.47
N LEU A 258 -4.36 5.57 12.55
CA LEU A 258 -3.41 6.19 11.63
C LEU A 258 -3.71 5.81 10.17
N ALA A 259 -4.05 4.56 9.91
CA ALA A 259 -4.42 4.09 8.59
C ALA A 259 -5.70 4.75 8.07
N CYS A 260 -6.73 4.93 8.90
CA CYS A 260 -7.93 5.69 8.57
C CYS A 260 -7.59 7.16 8.26
N PHE A 261 -6.72 7.78 9.04
CA PHE A 261 -6.23 9.14 8.82
C PHE A 261 -5.46 9.28 7.49
N LYS A 262 -4.54 8.36 7.22
CA LYS A 262 -3.84 8.23 5.94
C LYS A 262 -4.81 8.04 4.78
N SER A 263 -5.82 7.18 4.94
CA SER A 263 -6.84 6.94 3.91
C SER A 263 -7.63 8.21 3.60
N ALA A 264 -8.05 8.96 4.62
CA ALA A 264 -8.71 10.26 4.44
C ALA A 264 -7.81 11.24 3.66
N ALA A 265 -6.52 11.32 3.98
CA ALA A 265 -5.56 12.17 3.28
C ALA A 265 -5.38 11.76 1.82
N THR A 266 -5.15 10.48 1.57
CA THR A 266 -4.92 9.93 0.22
C THR A 266 -6.14 10.14 -0.68
N TRP A 267 -7.32 9.78 -0.20
CA TRP A 267 -8.56 9.95 -0.97
C TRP A 267 -8.92 11.41 -1.19
N SER A 268 -8.70 12.29 -0.22
CA SER A 268 -8.87 13.74 -0.42
C SER A 268 -7.97 14.27 -1.53
N LEU A 269 -6.73 13.79 -1.61
CA LEU A 269 -5.80 14.15 -2.68
C LEU A 269 -6.25 13.58 -4.04
N ILE A 270 -6.74 12.34 -4.08
CA ILE A 270 -7.29 11.71 -5.29
C ILE A 270 -8.50 12.49 -5.79
N VAL A 271 -9.44 12.86 -4.91
CA VAL A 271 -10.62 13.69 -5.26
C VAL A 271 -10.19 15.06 -5.77
N LYS A 272 -9.22 15.72 -5.10
CA LYS A 272 -8.66 17.01 -5.54
C LYS A 272 -8.10 16.91 -6.97
N HIS A 273 -7.36 15.87 -7.28
CA HIS A 273 -6.81 15.65 -8.63
C HIS A 273 -7.89 15.26 -9.64
N ASN A 274 -8.87 14.45 -9.22
CA ASN A 274 -10.01 14.08 -10.06
C ASN A 274 -10.79 15.31 -10.52
N ARG A 275 -11.07 16.25 -9.62
CA ARG A 275 -11.79 17.51 -9.92
C ARG A 275 -11.05 18.44 -10.91
N ARG A 276 -9.74 18.25 -11.08
CA ARG A 276 -8.92 19.02 -12.04
C ARG A 276 -8.84 18.36 -13.42
N ARG A 277 -9.40 17.17 -13.60
CA ARG A 277 -9.41 16.49 -14.90
C ARG A 277 -10.40 17.16 -15.83
N SER A 278 -10.14 17.10 -17.14
CA SER A 278 -11.10 17.53 -18.17
C SER A 278 -12.40 16.72 -18.14
N SER A 279 -12.32 15.48 -17.66
CA SER A 279 -13.48 14.59 -17.44
C SER A 279 -13.31 13.93 -16.07
N PRO A 280 -13.87 14.50 -14.99
CA PRO A 280 -13.86 13.90 -13.66
C PRO A 280 -14.64 12.58 -13.65
N ARG A 281 -14.10 11.61 -12.91
CA ARG A 281 -14.71 10.28 -12.76
C ARG A 281 -15.63 10.27 -11.55
N ALA A 282 -16.88 9.86 -11.74
CA ALA A 282 -17.91 9.85 -10.71
C ALA A 282 -17.56 8.90 -9.55
N GLU A 283 -16.94 7.76 -9.85
CA GLU A 283 -16.52 6.75 -8.85
C GLU A 283 -15.52 7.34 -7.85
N LEU A 284 -14.61 8.20 -8.31
CA LEU A 284 -13.64 8.86 -7.43
C LEU A 284 -14.29 9.98 -6.61
N GLU A 285 -15.25 10.68 -7.19
CA GLU A 285 -16.00 11.71 -6.48
C GLU A 285 -16.91 11.13 -5.39
N SER A 286 -17.46 9.94 -5.58
CA SER A 286 -18.31 9.26 -4.60
C SER A 286 -17.62 8.99 -3.26
N MET A 287 -16.29 8.93 -3.25
CA MET A 287 -15.51 8.77 -2.02
C MET A 287 -15.62 9.94 -1.05
N THR A 288 -16.07 11.13 -1.51
CA THR A 288 -16.26 12.30 -0.64
C THR A 288 -17.18 12.04 0.55
N THR A 289 -18.17 11.17 0.40
CA THR A 289 -19.09 10.79 1.48
C THR A 289 -18.44 9.87 2.52
N THR A 290 -17.34 9.19 2.17
CA THR A 290 -16.62 8.27 3.04
C THR A 290 -15.57 9.00 3.89
N LEU A 291 -15.01 10.10 3.41
CA LEU A 291 -13.89 10.79 4.03
C LEU A 291 -14.14 11.23 5.50
N PRO A 292 -15.26 11.92 5.84
CA PRO A 292 -15.52 12.29 7.23
C PRO A 292 -15.60 11.08 8.15
N ARG A 293 -16.16 9.99 7.66
CA ARG A 293 -16.37 8.74 8.43
C ARG A 293 -15.06 7.99 8.72
N LEU A 294 -14.07 8.11 7.83
CA LEU A 294 -12.73 7.61 8.12
C LEU A 294 -12.12 8.33 9.33
N LEU A 295 -12.31 9.64 9.43
CA LEU A 295 -11.85 10.43 10.56
C LEU A 295 -12.63 10.12 11.85
N ASP A 296 -13.97 9.94 11.77
CA ASP A 296 -14.78 9.51 12.90
C ASP A 296 -14.35 8.14 13.41
N ARG A 297 -14.07 7.19 12.49
CA ARG A 297 -13.57 5.86 12.82
C ARG A 297 -12.19 5.94 13.50
N ALA A 298 -11.28 6.77 12.98
CA ALA A 298 -9.99 6.99 13.63
C ALA A 298 -10.16 7.47 15.07
N GLY A 299 -11.06 8.45 15.30
CA GLY A 299 -11.40 8.94 16.63
C GLY A 299 -11.98 7.87 17.55
N ALA A 300 -12.86 7.00 17.04
CA ALA A 300 -13.46 5.90 17.78
C ALA A 300 -12.41 4.83 18.19
N LEU A 301 -11.48 4.50 17.30
CA LEU A 301 -10.37 3.57 17.59
C LEU A 301 -9.45 4.11 18.70
N LEU A 302 -9.11 5.40 18.64
CA LEU A 302 -8.28 6.05 19.67
C LEU A 302 -8.99 6.15 21.03
N ALA A 303 -10.32 6.28 21.04
CA ALA A 303 -11.09 6.34 22.30
C ALA A 303 -11.12 4.99 23.05
N ARG A 304 -10.96 3.85 22.38
CA ARG A 304 -10.89 2.52 23.01
C ARG A 304 -9.63 2.28 23.83
N ARG A 305 -8.60 3.09 23.62
CA ARG A 305 -7.30 2.99 24.31
C ARG A 305 -7.24 3.77 25.63
N ARG A 306 -8.26 4.56 25.93
CA ARG A 306 -8.40 5.32 27.20
C ARG A 306 -9.22 4.54 28.20
#